data_67d1fcb77b673b9fd32d8e1a24d47c53
#
_entry.id   67d1fcb77b673b9fd32d8e1a24d47c53
#
_cell.length_a   1.000
_cell.length_b   1.000
_cell.length_c   1.000
_cell.angle_alpha   90.00
_cell.angle_beta   90.00
_cell.angle_gamma   90.00
#
_symmetry.space_group_name_H-M   'P 1'
#
loop_
_entity.id
_entity.type
_entity.pdbx_description
1 polymer ?
#
loop_
_entity_poly.entity_id
_entity_poly.type
_entity_poly.pdbx_seq_one_letter_code
_entity_poly.pdbx_strand_id
1 'polypeptide(L)'
;MIFEKGDKVLFIGDSISDYERAKPVGEGLFNAWGRSYVADVGSLLTCMYPELHLRVVNMGISGNQARDLEARWQTDVMDQKPDWVSILIGINDVWRQFDVPEIKEQHVSPEDYEKSLRHMIEVTKPTVKGMILMTPYMMEPNRRDAMRARMDEYGGIVKKLAAEYGLICVDLQAAWDRLFEHMHPMNIAWDRIHPNQVGCMYIAKTFLAAVGFER
;
A
#
# COMPACT_ATOMS: atom_id res chain seq x y z
N MET A 1 15.18 6.86 -11.40
CA MET A 1 13.77 6.44 -11.23
C MET A 1 13.47 5.29 -12.17
N ILE A 2 12.65 4.32 -11.72
CA ILE A 2 12.35 3.09 -12.51
C ILE A 2 11.26 3.29 -13.57
N PHE A 3 10.41 4.31 -13.42
CA PHE A 3 9.30 4.56 -14.34
C PHE A 3 9.76 5.18 -15.65
N GLU A 4 9.13 4.77 -16.75
CA GLU A 4 9.39 5.25 -18.09
C GLU A 4 8.24 6.13 -18.60
N LYS A 5 8.49 6.84 -19.70
CA LYS A 5 7.50 7.74 -20.31
C LYS A 5 6.23 6.97 -20.71
N GLY A 6 5.09 7.45 -20.20
CA GLY A 6 3.77 6.92 -20.47
C GLY A 6 3.35 5.77 -19.57
N ASP A 7 4.19 5.34 -18.61
CA ASP A 7 3.84 4.24 -17.72
C ASP A 7 2.58 4.53 -16.91
N LYS A 8 1.74 3.52 -16.79
CA LYS A 8 0.60 3.48 -15.88
C LYS A 8 1.02 2.79 -14.58
N VAL A 9 1.04 3.57 -13.49
CA VAL A 9 1.38 3.12 -12.13
C VAL A 9 0.09 2.99 -11.33
N LEU A 10 -0.32 1.76 -11.05
CA LEU A 10 -1.56 1.45 -10.32
C LEU A 10 -1.26 1.15 -8.87
N PHE A 11 -1.96 1.83 -7.97
CA PHE A 11 -1.93 1.61 -6.53
C PHE A 11 -3.21 0.92 -6.09
N ILE A 12 -3.09 -0.20 -5.39
CA ILE A 12 -4.24 -0.95 -4.85
C ILE A 12 -4.02 -1.24 -3.37
N GLY A 13 -5.10 -1.18 -2.59
CA GLY A 13 -5.05 -1.38 -1.15
C GLY A 13 -6.40 -1.11 -0.49
N ASP A 14 -6.33 -0.74 0.77
CA ASP A 14 -7.47 -0.48 1.65
C ASP A 14 -7.74 1.03 1.86
N SER A 15 -8.24 1.42 3.05
CA SER A 15 -8.54 2.82 3.42
C SER A 15 -7.33 3.73 3.36
N ILE A 16 -6.12 3.22 3.63
CA ILE A 16 -4.87 3.99 3.59
C ILE A 16 -4.56 4.45 2.16
N SER A 17 -5.00 3.70 1.16
CA SER A 17 -4.90 4.07 -0.26
C SER A 17 -6.14 4.81 -0.75
N ASP A 18 -7.35 4.42 -0.31
CA ASP A 18 -8.63 4.98 -0.77
C ASP A 18 -8.75 6.48 -0.50
N TYR A 19 -8.83 6.87 0.76
CA TYR A 19 -8.98 8.27 1.23
C TYR A 19 -9.83 9.14 0.29
N GLU A 20 -11.05 8.68 -0.02
CA GLU A 20 -12.04 9.39 -0.86
C GLU A 20 -11.63 9.53 -2.34
N ARG A 21 -10.88 8.57 -2.88
CA ARG A 21 -10.58 8.55 -4.30
C ARG A 21 -11.86 8.48 -5.15
N ALA A 22 -11.83 8.96 -6.38
CA ALA A 22 -12.95 8.81 -7.31
C ALA A 22 -13.25 7.34 -7.62
N LYS A 23 -14.51 7.01 -7.76
CA LYS A 23 -15.03 5.67 -8.08
C LYS A 23 -15.61 5.66 -9.52
N PRO A 24 -15.55 4.56 -10.27
CA PRO A 24 -14.91 3.29 -9.94
C PRO A 24 -13.38 3.30 -10.03
N VAL A 25 -12.79 4.21 -10.80
CA VAL A 25 -11.35 4.32 -11.04
C VAL A 25 -10.84 5.68 -10.56
N GLY A 26 -9.83 5.69 -9.73
CA GLY A 26 -9.19 6.90 -9.21
C GLY A 26 -8.11 7.43 -10.16
N GLU A 27 -8.51 7.92 -11.33
CA GLU A 27 -7.61 8.52 -12.31
C GLU A 27 -8.26 9.79 -12.91
N GLY A 28 -7.47 10.81 -13.19
CA GLY A 28 -7.91 12.02 -13.87
C GLY A 28 -7.94 13.26 -12.99
N LEU A 29 -8.74 14.27 -13.40
CA LEU A 29 -8.83 15.57 -12.76
C LEU A 29 -9.69 15.56 -11.49
N PHE A 30 -9.74 16.69 -10.80
CA PHE A 30 -10.65 16.97 -9.68
C PHE A 30 -10.48 16.01 -8.48
N ASN A 31 -9.22 15.85 -7.99
CA ASN A 31 -8.88 15.01 -6.84
C ASN A 31 -9.22 13.51 -7.02
N ALA A 32 -9.16 13.02 -8.25
CA ALA A 32 -9.49 11.63 -8.55
C ALA A 32 -8.66 10.61 -7.72
N TRP A 33 -7.45 10.96 -7.31
CA TRP A 33 -6.60 10.12 -6.45
C TRP A 33 -7.01 10.12 -4.97
N GLY A 34 -7.96 10.96 -4.57
CA GLY A 34 -8.32 11.15 -3.16
C GLY A 34 -7.32 12.03 -2.40
N ARG A 35 -7.18 11.76 -1.09
CA ARG A 35 -6.30 12.52 -0.18
C ARG A 35 -5.24 11.63 0.49
N SER A 36 -4.94 10.46 -0.09
CA SER A 36 -3.97 9.52 0.42
C SER A 36 -2.55 9.83 -0.05
N TYR A 37 -1.61 9.01 0.42
CA TYR A 37 -0.24 9.01 -0.10
C TYR A 37 -0.17 8.85 -1.63
N VAL A 38 -1.17 8.24 -2.26
CA VAL A 38 -1.23 8.10 -3.73
C VAL A 38 -1.37 9.45 -4.40
N ALA A 39 -2.16 10.37 -3.81
CA ALA A 39 -2.26 11.74 -4.31
C ALA A 39 -0.94 12.50 -4.17
N ASP A 40 -0.21 12.31 -3.06
CA ASP A 40 1.10 12.92 -2.85
C ASP A 40 2.13 12.37 -3.85
N VAL A 41 2.17 11.05 -4.06
CA VAL A 41 3.04 10.41 -5.08
C VAL A 41 2.71 10.93 -6.47
N GLY A 42 1.43 10.92 -6.86
CA GLY A 42 0.98 11.38 -8.18
C GLY A 42 1.33 12.85 -8.43
N SER A 43 1.13 13.71 -7.42
CA SER A 43 1.47 15.13 -7.48
C SER A 43 2.96 15.36 -7.66
N LEU A 44 3.79 14.68 -6.86
CA LEU A 44 5.25 14.79 -6.96
C LEU A 44 5.80 14.26 -8.29
N LEU A 45 5.33 13.10 -8.74
CA LEU A 45 5.72 12.56 -10.05
C LEU A 45 5.32 13.49 -11.20
N THR A 46 4.09 14.03 -11.16
CA THR A 46 3.59 14.92 -12.21
C THR A 46 4.32 16.25 -12.25
N CYS A 47 4.57 16.88 -11.10
CA CYS A 47 5.20 18.21 -11.09
C CYS A 47 6.73 18.17 -11.26
N MET A 48 7.39 17.09 -10.83
CA MET A 48 8.84 17.00 -10.88
C MET A 48 9.36 16.30 -12.15
N TYR A 49 8.53 15.47 -12.80
CA TYR A 49 8.87 14.75 -14.03
C TYR A 49 7.74 14.83 -15.07
N PRO A 50 7.30 16.07 -15.44
CA PRO A 50 6.17 16.24 -16.37
C PRO A 50 6.43 15.63 -17.74
N GLU A 51 7.70 15.54 -18.15
CA GLU A 51 8.13 14.94 -19.43
C GLU A 51 7.84 13.44 -19.55
N LEU A 52 7.66 12.76 -18.41
CA LEU A 52 7.34 11.33 -18.41
C LEU A 52 5.88 11.04 -18.69
N HIS A 53 4.98 12.02 -18.54
CA HIS A 53 3.53 11.80 -18.78
C HIS A 53 2.99 10.55 -18.09
N LEU A 54 3.38 10.32 -16.83
CA LEU A 54 2.97 9.14 -16.06
C LEU A 54 1.46 9.18 -15.79
N ARG A 55 0.85 8.00 -15.80
CA ARG A 55 -0.54 7.81 -15.41
C ARG A 55 -0.58 7.16 -14.03
N VAL A 56 -1.07 7.87 -13.04
CA VAL A 56 -1.24 7.35 -11.68
C VAL A 56 -2.70 6.98 -11.48
N VAL A 57 -2.94 5.75 -11.01
CA VAL A 57 -4.28 5.18 -10.80
C VAL A 57 -4.40 4.70 -9.36
N ASN A 58 -5.43 5.14 -8.65
CA ASN A 58 -5.74 4.70 -7.29
C ASN A 58 -6.96 3.76 -7.30
N MET A 59 -6.74 2.50 -6.88
CA MET A 59 -7.76 1.46 -6.78
C MET A 59 -7.99 1.00 -5.32
N GLY A 60 -7.64 1.84 -4.34
CA GLY A 60 -7.91 1.58 -2.93
C GLY A 60 -9.41 1.48 -2.64
N ILE A 61 -9.82 0.59 -1.72
CA ILE A 61 -11.18 0.49 -1.18
C ILE A 61 -11.10 0.29 0.33
N SER A 62 -11.69 1.21 1.07
CA SER A 62 -11.70 1.19 2.54
C SER A 62 -12.24 -0.13 3.09
N GLY A 63 -11.59 -0.67 4.12
CA GLY A 63 -11.99 -1.90 4.80
C GLY A 63 -11.49 -3.18 4.14
N ASN A 64 -10.94 -3.14 2.92
CA ASN A 64 -10.48 -4.35 2.24
C ASN A 64 -9.40 -5.10 3.00
N GLN A 65 -9.47 -6.41 2.92
CA GLN A 65 -8.47 -7.40 3.30
C GLN A 65 -7.80 -7.99 2.06
N ALA A 66 -6.76 -8.78 2.20
CA ALA A 66 -6.05 -9.39 1.06
C ALA A 66 -6.99 -10.23 0.17
N ARG A 67 -7.90 -10.99 0.77
CA ARG A 67 -8.92 -11.77 0.06
C ARG A 67 -9.90 -10.91 -0.74
N ASP A 68 -10.21 -9.70 -0.28
CA ASP A 68 -11.08 -8.77 -1.01
C ASP A 68 -10.37 -8.19 -2.24
N LEU A 69 -9.07 -7.89 -2.12
CA LEU A 69 -8.24 -7.52 -3.25
C LEU A 69 -8.22 -8.64 -4.29
N GLU A 70 -7.96 -9.87 -3.86
CA GLU A 70 -7.94 -11.05 -4.74
C GLU A 70 -9.27 -11.21 -5.49
N ALA A 71 -10.40 -11.06 -4.80
CA ALA A 71 -11.74 -11.21 -5.39
C ALA A 71 -12.03 -10.18 -6.51
N ARG A 72 -11.45 -8.97 -6.44
CA ARG A 72 -11.63 -7.92 -7.44
C ARG A 72 -10.40 -7.73 -8.35
N TRP A 73 -9.41 -8.63 -8.27
CA TRP A 73 -8.11 -8.47 -8.92
C TRP A 73 -8.21 -8.35 -10.44
N GLN A 74 -9.08 -9.17 -11.06
CA GLN A 74 -9.26 -9.13 -12.51
C GLN A 74 -9.73 -7.74 -12.99
N THR A 75 -10.79 -7.22 -12.39
CA THR A 75 -11.42 -5.95 -12.82
C THR A 75 -10.58 -4.73 -12.46
N ASP A 76 -9.96 -4.75 -11.29
CA ASP A 76 -9.34 -3.58 -10.68
C ASP A 76 -7.83 -3.48 -10.98
N VAL A 77 -7.22 -4.57 -11.42
CA VAL A 77 -5.79 -4.59 -11.79
C VAL A 77 -5.60 -5.08 -13.22
N MET A 78 -5.99 -6.32 -13.55
CA MET A 78 -5.67 -6.91 -14.84
C MET A 78 -6.34 -6.17 -16.01
N ASP A 79 -7.62 -5.85 -15.89
CA ASP A 79 -8.38 -5.13 -16.94
C ASP A 79 -7.92 -3.67 -17.07
N GLN A 80 -7.27 -3.10 -16.04
CA GLN A 80 -6.68 -1.76 -16.09
C GLN A 80 -5.38 -1.73 -16.91
N LYS A 81 -4.76 -2.89 -17.18
CA LYS A 81 -3.51 -3.03 -17.95
C LYS A 81 -2.41 -2.06 -17.48
N PRO A 82 -2.01 -2.11 -16.20
CA PRO A 82 -0.95 -1.27 -15.68
C PRO A 82 0.43 -1.72 -16.18
N ASP A 83 1.39 -0.79 -16.22
CA ASP A 83 2.81 -1.10 -16.39
C ASP A 83 3.46 -1.47 -15.06
N TRP A 84 2.99 -0.86 -13.97
CA TRP A 84 3.47 -1.07 -12.61
C TRP A 84 2.29 -1.21 -11.64
N VAL A 85 2.40 -2.16 -10.71
CA VAL A 85 1.41 -2.36 -9.65
C VAL A 85 2.05 -2.21 -8.28
N SER A 86 1.49 -1.33 -7.45
CA SER A 86 1.86 -1.17 -6.04
C SER A 86 0.76 -1.70 -5.14
N ILE A 87 1.10 -2.59 -4.19
CA ILE A 87 0.16 -3.22 -3.25
C ILE A 87 0.50 -2.77 -1.83
N LEU A 88 -0.48 -2.16 -1.15
CA LEU A 88 -0.45 -1.89 0.30
C LEU A 88 -1.71 -2.46 0.93
N ILE A 89 -1.59 -3.62 1.57
CA ILE A 89 -2.71 -4.35 2.21
C ILE A 89 -2.22 -5.11 3.43
N GLY A 90 -3.10 -5.39 4.38
CA GLY A 90 -2.83 -6.25 5.53
C GLY A 90 -3.25 -5.65 6.88
N ILE A 91 -3.51 -4.33 6.95
CA ILE A 91 -3.94 -3.72 8.21
C ILE A 91 -5.28 -4.30 8.67
N ASN A 92 -6.27 -4.47 7.79
CA ASN A 92 -7.58 -5.01 8.14
C ASN A 92 -7.52 -6.53 8.39
N ASP A 93 -6.60 -7.25 7.74
CA ASP A 93 -6.36 -8.67 7.97
C ASP A 93 -5.93 -8.92 9.43
N VAL A 94 -5.13 -8.00 10.00
CA VAL A 94 -4.71 -8.03 11.39
C VAL A 94 -5.73 -7.36 12.30
N TRP A 95 -6.19 -6.16 11.98
CA TRP A 95 -7.01 -5.33 12.88
C TRP A 95 -8.31 -6.05 13.29
N ARG A 96 -8.99 -6.74 12.35
CA ARG A 96 -10.21 -7.49 12.63
C ARG A 96 -10.03 -8.60 13.69
N GLN A 97 -8.81 -9.05 13.91
CA GLN A 97 -8.50 -10.01 14.99
C GLN A 97 -8.55 -9.36 16.39
N PHE A 98 -8.48 -8.02 16.48
CA PHE A 98 -8.37 -7.26 17.73
C PHE A 98 -9.60 -6.39 18.03
N ASP A 99 -10.23 -5.79 17.04
CA ASP A 99 -11.37 -4.89 17.23
C ASP A 99 -12.72 -5.63 17.23
N VAL A 100 -12.79 -6.77 16.56
CA VAL A 100 -13.97 -7.65 16.51
C VAL A 100 -13.59 -9.13 16.69
N PRO A 101 -12.92 -9.48 17.81
CA PRO A 101 -12.32 -10.81 17.99
C PRO A 101 -13.34 -11.96 18.00
N GLU A 102 -14.63 -11.66 18.20
CA GLU A 102 -15.72 -12.63 18.18
C GLU A 102 -16.14 -13.01 16.75
N ILE A 103 -15.91 -12.14 15.76
CA ILE A 103 -16.34 -12.36 14.37
C ILE A 103 -15.21 -13.04 13.59
N LYS A 104 -15.06 -14.35 13.81
CA LYS A 104 -13.97 -15.16 13.24
C LYS A 104 -13.95 -15.14 11.71
N GLU A 105 -15.10 -14.95 11.07
CA GLU A 105 -15.26 -14.86 9.61
C GLU A 105 -14.54 -13.64 9.02
N GLN A 106 -14.23 -12.63 9.83
CA GLN A 106 -13.46 -11.45 9.43
C GLN A 106 -11.95 -11.61 9.65
N HIS A 107 -11.53 -12.69 10.29
CA HIS A 107 -10.10 -12.94 10.48
C HIS A 107 -9.50 -13.54 9.21
N VAL A 108 -8.33 -13.07 8.85
CA VAL A 108 -7.50 -13.66 7.79
C VAL A 108 -6.25 -14.21 8.46
N SER A 109 -5.98 -15.50 8.28
CA SER A 109 -4.76 -16.11 8.84
C SER A 109 -3.50 -15.65 8.08
N PRO A 110 -2.30 -15.75 8.68
CA PRO A 110 -1.06 -15.49 7.96
C PRO A 110 -0.91 -16.35 6.69
N GLU A 111 -1.38 -17.59 6.75
CA GLU A 111 -1.34 -18.54 5.64
C GLU A 111 -2.27 -18.10 4.50
N ASP A 112 -3.51 -17.69 4.81
CA ASP A 112 -4.46 -17.19 3.80
C ASP A 112 -4.02 -15.86 3.22
N TYR A 113 -3.45 -14.97 4.06
CA TYR A 113 -2.85 -13.72 3.61
C TYR A 113 -1.70 -13.95 2.62
N GLU A 114 -0.75 -14.85 2.97
CA GLU A 114 0.36 -15.22 2.07
C GLU A 114 -0.17 -15.81 0.77
N LYS A 115 -1.16 -16.71 0.84
CA LYS A 115 -1.76 -17.35 -0.33
C LYS A 115 -2.39 -16.34 -1.29
N SER A 116 -3.18 -15.40 -0.78
CA SER A 116 -3.80 -14.36 -1.61
C SER A 116 -2.77 -13.45 -2.26
N LEU A 117 -1.75 -12.99 -1.50
CA LEU A 117 -0.67 -12.18 -2.07
C LEU A 117 0.12 -12.94 -3.13
N ARG A 118 0.47 -14.19 -2.87
CA ARG A 118 1.19 -15.04 -3.81
C ARG A 118 0.43 -15.20 -5.13
N HIS A 119 -0.87 -15.52 -5.05
CA HIS A 119 -1.71 -15.63 -6.24
C HIS A 119 -1.73 -14.33 -7.04
N MET A 120 -1.97 -13.19 -6.39
CA MET A 120 -1.98 -11.87 -7.04
C MET A 120 -0.63 -11.55 -7.72
N ILE A 121 0.49 -11.91 -7.09
CA ILE A 121 1.84 -11.74 -7.68
C ILE A 121 2.01 -12.61 -8.91
N GLU A 122 1.69 -13.90 -8.80
CA GLU A 122 1.92 -14.89 -9.87
C GLU A 122 1.13 -14.58 -11.14
N VAL A 123 -0.12 -14.13 -11.00
CA VAL A 123 -0.95 -13.77 -12.18
C VAL A 123 -0.57 -12.43 -12.79
N THR A 124 0.03 -11.53 -12.02
CA THR A 124 0.33 -10.16 -12.46
C THR A 124 1.74 -10.02 -13.03
N LYS A 125 2.74 -10.57 -12.33
CA LYS A 125 4.16 -10.40 -12.67
C LYS A 125 4.49 -10.65 -14.17
N PRO A 126 3.90 -11.65 -14.84
CA PRO A 126 4.17 -11.87 -16.27
C PRO A 126 3.62 -10.79 -17.20
N THR A 127 2.75 -9.91 -16.73
CA THR A 127 1.98 -8.95 -17.56
C THR A 127 2.41 -7.50 -17.35
N VAL A 128 3.29 -7.23 -16.38
CA VAL A 128 3.72 -5.88 -16.00
C VAL A 128 5.24 -5.73 -16.06
N LYS A 129 5.73 -4.50 -16.12
CA LYS A 129 7.17 -4.19 -16.02
C LYS A 129 7.73 -4.51 -14.63
N GLY A 130 6.89 -4.36 -13.59
CA GLY A 130 7.25 -4.72 -12.25
C GLY A 130 6.16 -4.48 -11.22
N MET A 131 6.42 -4.98 -10.01
CA MET A 131 5.52 -4.83 -8.87
C MET A 131 6.28 -4.29 -7.66
N ILE A 132 5.57 -3.54 -6.84
CA ILE A 132 6.07 -2.92 -5.61
C ILE A 132 5.19 -3.40 -4.46
N LEU A 133 5.77 -4.12 -3.52
CA LEU A 133 5.07 -4.55 -2.33
C LEU A 133 5.41 -3.61 -1.17
N MET A 134 4.39 -3.07 -0.52
CA MET A 134 4.53 -2.22 0.65
C MET A 134 4.11 -3.01 1.89
N THR A 135 4.92 -3.01 2.95
CA THR A 135 4.54 -3.72 4.18
C THR A 135 3.34 -3.04 4.84
N PRO A 136 2.34 -3.81 5.32
CA PRO A 136 1.37 -3.27 6.26
C PRO A 136 2.11 -2.77 7.51
N TYR A 137 1.47 -1.89 8.27
CA TYR A 137 2.11 -1.25 9.42
C TYR A 137 1.11 -0.91 10.52
N MET A 138 1.63 -0.75 11.73
CA MET A 138 0.94 -0.14 12.85
C MET A 138 1.83 0.93 13.47
N MET A 139 1.28 2.11 13.70
CA MET A 139 2.00 3.24 14.30
C MET A 139 2.09 3.08 15.82
N GLU A 140 2.76 2.00 16.26
CA GLU A 140 3.01 1.63 17.64
C GLU A 140 4.49 1.29 17.82
N PRO A 141 5.25 2.10 18.59
CA PRO A 141 6.67 1.83 18.83
C PRO A 141 6.93 0.59 19.69
N ASN A 142 5.98 0.25 20.57
CA ASN A 142 6.12 -0.92 21.44
C ASN A 142 5.93 -2.23 20.67
N ARG A 143 7.02 -2.86 20.30
CA ARG A 143 7.00 -4.14 19.58
C ARG A 143 6.40 -5.33 20.39
N ARG A 144 6.13 -5.13 21.69
CA ARG A 144 5.43 -6.10 22.53
C ARG A 144 3.93 -5.91 22.57
N ASP A 145 3.41 -4.82 21.98
CA ASP A 145 1.98 -4.67 21.75
C ASP A 145 1.52 -5.84 20.86
N ALA A 146 0.43 -6.49 21.26
CA ALA A 146 -0.02 -7.74 20.61
C ALA A 146 -0.40 -7.52 19.14
N MET A 147 -1.09 -6.40 18.83
CA MET A 147 -1.45 -6.08 17.45
C MET A 147 -0.22 -5.68 16.63
N ARG A 148 0.74 -4.92 17.22
CA ARG A 148 2.00 -4.59 16.55
C ARG A 148 2.80 -5.84 16.24
N ALA A 149 2.95 -6.77 17.17
CA ALA A 149 3.67 -8.02 16.94
C ALA A 149 3.03 -8.86 15.82
N ARG A 150 1.70 -8.90 15.79
CA ARG A 150 0.95 -9.55 14.71
C ARG A 150 1.14 -8.85 13.36
N MET A 151 1.18 -7.52 13.36
CA MET A 151 1.46 -6.73 12.14
C MET A 151 2.86 -6.98 11.60
N ASP A 152 3.85 -7.09 12.48
CA ASP A 152 5.23 -7.42 12.11
C ASP A 152 5.33 -8.80 11.42
N GLU A 153 4.51 -9.78 11.83
CA GLU A 153 4.41 -11.09 11.16
C GLU A 153 3.92 -10.96 9.72
N TYR A 154 2.82 -10.20 9.48
CA TYR A 154 2.29 -9.96 8.13
C TYR A 154 3.25 -9.14 7.27
N GLY A 155 3.93 -8.16 7.86
CA GLY A 155 5.01 -7.43 7.20
C GLY A 155 6.17 -8.35 6.81
N GLY A 156 6.48 -9.36 7.64
CA GLY A 156 7.46 -10.40 7.33
C GLY A 156 7.10 -11.23 6.11
N ILE A 157 5.82 -11.56 5.93
CA ILE A 157 5.31 -12.27 4.75
C ILE A 157 5.53 -11.44 3.48
N VAL A 158 5.19 -10.13 3.52
CA VAL A 158 5.40 -9.23 2.38
C VAL A 158 6.87 -9.17 1.97
N LYS A 159 7.79 -9.03 2.94
CA LYS A 159 9.24 -9.00 2.68
C LYS A 159 9.74 -10.32 2.09
N LYS A 160 9.26 -11.45 2.61
CA LYS A 160 9.57 -12.79 2.10
C LYS A 160 9.15 -12.94 0.65
N LEU A 161 7.91 -12.57 0.31
CA LEU A 161 7.39 -12.65 -1.04
C LEU A 161 8.13 -11.69 -1.99
N ALA A 162 8.40 -10.47 -1.56
CA ALA A 162 9.17 -9.52 -2.37
C ALA A 162 10.56 -10.08 -2.72
N ALA A 163 11.26 -10.68 -1.75
CA ALA A 163 12.56 -11.30 -1.97
C ALA A 163 12.45 -12.54 -2.89
N GLU A 164 11.46 -13.41 -2.67
CA GLU A 164 11.24 -14.64 -3.44
C GLU A 164 10.99 -14.34 -4.92
N TYR A 165 10.18 -13.31 -5.21
CA TYR A 165 9.81 -12.95 -6.59
C TYR A 165 10.70 -11.86 -7.21
N GLY A 166 11.71 -11.35 -6.50
CA GLY A 166 12.61 -10.28 -6.96
C GLY A 166 11.87 -8.96 -7.19
N LEU A 167 10.93 -8.60 -6.29
CA LEU A 167 10.13 -7.40 -6.36
C LEU A 167 10.68 -6.30 -5.46
N ILE A 168 10.32 -5.06 -5.74
CA ILE A 168 10.65 -3.92 -4.87
C ILE A 168 9.82 -4.04 -3.60
N CYS A 169 10.48 -3.95 -2.44
CA CYS A 169 9.85 -3.93 -1.13
C CYS A 169 9.99 -2.56 -0.48
N VAL A 170 8.88 -1.95 -0.10
CA VAL A 170 8.83 -0.71 0.68
C VAL A 170 8.51 -1.06 2.12
N ASP A 171 9.50 -1.08 3.00
CA ASP A 171 9.32 -1.38 4.43
C ASP A 171 8.78 -0.16 5.18
N LEU A 172 7.46 0.02 5.15
CA LEU A 172 6.79 1.13 5.83
C LEU A 172 6.89 1.02 7.36
N GLN A 173 6.85 -0.21 7.92
CA GLN A 173 6.96 -0.35 9.36
C GLN A 173 8.32 0.13 9.86
N ALA A 174 9.41 -0.22 9.17
CA ALA A 174 10.73 0.28 9.51
C ALA A 174 10.86 1.80 9.32
N ALA A 175 10.15 2.37 8.33
CA ALA A 175 10.09 3.82 8.16
C ALA A 175 9.40 4.50 9.35
N TRP A 176 8.24 3.98 9.78
CA TRP A 176 7.54 4.50 10.95
C TRP A 176 8.36 4.37 12.23
N ASP A 177 9.02 3.23 12.45
CA ASP A 177 9.89 3.03 13.63
C ASP A 177 10.97 4.12 13.71
N ARG A 178 11.62 4.47 12.60
CA ARG A 178 12.60 5.57 12.54
C ARG A 178 11.99 6.95 12.82
N LEU A 179 10.81 7.23 12.27
CA LEU A 179 10.14 8.52 12.50
C LEU A 179 9.79 8.71 13.98
N PHE A 180 9.34 7.64 14.63
CA PHE A 180 8.90 7.65 16.03
C PHE A 180 10.05 7.68 17.04
N GLU A 181 11.30 7.61 16.60
CA GLU A 181 12.45 8.01 17.44
C GLU A 181 12.44 9.53 17.74
N HIS A 182 11.73 10.33 16.93
CA HIS A 182 11.74 11.79 16.98
C HIS A 182 10.38 12.42 17.30
N MET A 183 9.30 11.67 17.22
CA MET A 183 7.96 12.18 17.50
C MET A 183 7.02 11.11 18.04
N HIS A 184 5.99 11.53 18.76
CA HIS A 184 4.96 10.62 19.25
C HIS A 184 3.98 10.24 18.12
N PRO A 185 3.56 8.95 17.99
CA PRO A 185 2.64 8.49 16.94
C PRO A 185 1.33 9.27 16.82
N MET A 186 0.78 9.78 17.93
CA MET A 186 -0.44 10.60 17.91
C MET A 186 -0.34 11.90 17.11
N ASN A 187 0.87 12.38 16.80
CA ASN A 187 1.05 13.51 15.88
C ASN A 187 0.70 13.14 14.43
N ILE A 188 0.67 11.84 14.12
CA ILE A 188 0.40 11.31 12.77
C ILE A 188 -0.96 10.64 12.70
N ALA A 189 -1.30 9.78 13.68
CA ALA A 189 -2.54 9.03 13.70
C ALA A 189 -3.02 8.80 15.13
N TRP A 190 -4.23 9.23 15.44
CA TRP A 190 -4.82 9.02 16.76
C TRP A 190 -5.27 7.58 16.99
N ASP A 191 -5.64 6.87 15.93
CA ASP A 191 -6.03 5.45 15.95
C ASP A 191 -4.85 4.49 15.69
N ARG A 192 -3.65 5.02 15.48
CA ARG A 192 -2.41 4.28 15.17
C ARG A 192 -2.42 3.57 13.81
N ILE A 193 -3.35 3.92 12.92
CA ILE A 193 -3.58 3.25 11.63
C ILE A 193 -3.65 4.25 10.48
N HIS A 194 -4.58 5.22 10.57
CA HIS A 194 -4.88 6.15 9.49
C HIS A 194 -4.04 7.42 9.60
N PRO A 195 -3.05 7.61 8.71
CA PRO A 195 -2.18 8.76 8.76
C PRO A 195 -2.92 10.04 8.38
N ASN A 196 -2.58 11.14 9.05
CA ASN A 196 -2.93 12.47 8.59
C ASN A 196 -2.10 12.86 7.34
N GLN A 197 -2.25 14.09 6.82
CA GLN A 197 -1.52 14.54 5.64
C GLN A 197 0.01 14.44 5.78
N VAL A 198 0.56 14.69 6.97
CA VAL A 198 2.01 14.54 7.23
C VAL A 198 2.43 13.07 7.07
N GLY A 199 1.61 12.16 7.59
CA GLY A 199 1.86 10.73 7.46
C GLY A 199 1.69 10.23 6.04
N CYS A 200 0.69 10.72 5.30
CA CYS A 200 0.53 10.40 3.87
C CYS A 200 1.77 10.83 3.07
N MET A 201 2.27 12.05 3.29
CA MET A 201 3.49 12.54 2.66
C MET A 201 4.72 11.71 3.06
N TYR A 202 4.79 11.21 4.31
CA TYR A 202 5.90 10.36 4.74
C TYR A 202 5.88 8.99 4.06
N ILE A 203 4.70 8.38 3.88
CA ILE A 203 4.53 7.16 3.07
C ILE A 203 4.95 7.43 1.62
N ALA A 204 4.46 8.53 1.03
CA ALA A 204 4.79 8.90 -0.34
C ALA A 204 6.30 9.09 -0.54
N LYS A 205 6.97 9.80 0.37
CA LYS A 205 8.42 9.96 0.37
C LYS A 205 9.16 8.61 0.45
N THR A 206 8.69 7.71 1.31
CA THR A 206 9.29 6.39 1.49
C THR A 206 9.14 5.54 0.22
N PHE A 207 7.95 5.56 -0.41
CA PHE A 207 7.70 4.91 -1.69
C PHE A 207 8.59 5.48 -2.79
N LEU A 208 8.62 6.80 -2.95
CA LEU A 208 9.38 7.49 -3.98
C LEU A 208 10.90 7.22 -3.89
N ALA A 209 11.44 7.15 -2.67
CA ALA A 209 12.84 6.77 -2.46
C ALA A 209 13.12 5.34 -2.97
N ALA A 210 12.20 4.39 -2.74
CA ALA A 210 12.38 3.01 -3.18
C ALA A 210 12.33 2.83 -4.71
N VAL A 211 11.66 3.75 -5.42
CA VAL A 211 11.58 3.74 -6.89
C VAL A 211 12.61 4.67 -7.57
N GLY A 212 13.57 5.20 -6.81
CA GLY A 212 14.66 6.01 -7.34
C GLY A 212 14.24 7.44 -7.74
N PHE A 213 13.33 8.05 -7.00
CA PHE A 213 13.00 9.47 -7.14
C PHE A 213 14.13 10.32 -6.53
N GLU A 214 14.71 11.22 -7.31
CA GLU A 214 15.96 11.93 -6.95
C GLU A 214 15.79 13.47 -6.81
N ARG A 215 14.58 14.02 -6.90
CA ARG A 215 14.35 15.48 -6.85
C ARG A 215 13.56 15.94 -5.63
#